data_38e0a9dded8fa439ce1886a7e1bb169f
#
_entry.id   38e0a9dded8fa439ce1886a7e1bb169f
#
_cell.length_a   1.000
_cell.length_b   1.000
_cell.length_c   1.000
_cell.angle_alpha   90.00
_cell.angle_beta   90.00
_cell.angle_gamma   90.00
#
_symmetry.space_group_name_H-M   'P 1'
#
loop_
_entity.id
_entity.type
_entity.pdbx_description
1 polymer ?
#
loop_
_entity_poly.entity_id
_entity_poly.type
_entity_poly.pdbx_seq_one_letter_code
_entity_poly.pdbx_strand_id
1 'polypeptide(L)'
;MVFIGDLYQLPPVVTGQEKEIFQTHYASPYFFDAHCLSDFPFTFIELEKIYRQKDDAFISLLNAVRNNSATEEHLSAINKRYDPDFVPNSNKFSLHLTTTNAMADEINQEHLSKLVVGR
;
A
#
# COMPACT_ATOMS: atom_id res chain seq x y z
N MET A 1 -14.38 -12.54 -16.86
CA MET A 1 -14.07 -11.46 -15.92
C MET A 1 -12.63 -11.66 -15.47
N VAL A 2 -11.86 -10.59 -15.28
CA VAL A 2 -10.47 -10.64 -14.81
C VAL A 2 -10.39 -9.84 -13.52
N PHE A 3 -9.88 -10.44 -12.46
CA PHE A 3 -9.56 -9.77 -11.19
C PHE A 3 -8.07 -9.53 -11.15
N ILE A 4 -7.67 -8.32 -10.75
CA ILE A 4 -6.26 -7.94 -10.60
C ILE A 4 -6.11 -7.35 -9.21
N GLY A 5 -5.17 -7.84 -8.43
CA GLY A 5 -4.95 -7.38 -7.07
C GLY A 5 -3.67 -7.92 -6.46
N ASP A 6 -3.40 -7.52 -5.24
CA ASP A 6 -2.27 -7.98 -4.44
C ASP A 6 -2.75 -8.20 -3.00
N LEU A 7 -2.81 -9.46 -2.59
CA LEU A 7 -3.30 -9.85 -1.26
C LEU A 7 -2.31 -9.54 -0.12
N TYR A 8 -1.08 -9.16 -0.45
CA TYR A 8 -0.09 -8.69 0.53
C TYR A 8 -0.17 -7.17 0.79
N GLN A 9 -1.01 -6.45 0.03
CA GLN A 9 -1.29 -5.04 0.28
C GLN A 9 -2.40 -4.87 1.33
N LEU A 10 -2.77 -3.62 1.60
CA LEU A 10 -3.80 -3.31 2.59
C LEU A 10 -5.10 -4.05 2.27
N PRO A 11 -5.75 -4.64 3.28
CA PRO A 11 -7.03 -5.32 3.12
C PRO A 11 -8.13 -4.34 2.71
N PRO A 12 -9.27 -4.84 2.20
CA PRO A 12 -10.44 -4.03 1.97
C PRO A 12 -10.86 -3.25 3.23
N VAL A 13 -11.12 -1.96 3.07
CA VAL A 13 -11.56 -1.12 4.18
C VAL A 13 -13.02 -1.39 4.46
N VAL A 14 -13.32 -1.84 5.67
CA VAL A 14 -14.69 -2.09 6.15
C VAL A 14 -15.03 -1.03 7.19
N THR A 15 -16.04 -0.23 6.91
CA THR A 15 -16.54 0.81 7.84
C THR A 15 -17.29 0.17 9.00
N GLY A 16 -17.50 0.95 10.10
CA GLY A 16 -18.16 0.42 11.30
C GLY A 16 -19.57 -0.14 11.04
N GLN A 17 -20.33 0.45 10.11
CA GLN A 17 -21.67 -0.01 9.73
C GLN A 17 -21.65 -1.28 8.88
N GLU A 18 -20.65 -1.43 8.04
CA GLU A 18 -20.49 -2.60 7.16
C GLU A 18 -19.92 -3.81 7.91
N LYS A 19 -19.20 -3.56 9.00
CA LYS A 19 -18.52 -4.61 9.76
C LYS A 19 -19.49 -5.70 10.25
N GLU A 20 -20.66 -5.32 10.73
CA GLU A 20 -21.68 -6.24 11.20
C GLU A 20 -22.22 -7.12 10.05
N ILE A 21 -22.44 -6.52 8.87
CA ILE A 21 -22.89 -7.24 7.67
C ILE A 21 -21.84 -8.27 7.24
N PHE A 22 -20.56 -7.87 7.16
CA PHE A 22 -19.50 -8.78 6.78
C PHE A 22 -19.33 -9.92 7.77
N GLN A 23 -19.33 -9.64 9.08
CA GLN A 23 -19.20 -10.66 10.12
C GLN A 23 -20.34 -11.67 10.14
N THR A 24 -21.55 -11.24 9.75
CA THR A 24 -22.75 -12.10 9.81
C THR A 24 -22.93 -12.93 8.54
N HIS A 25 -22.55 -12.37 7.37
CA HIS A 25 -22.92 -12.97 6.08
C HIS A 25 -21.73 -13.47 5.27
N TYR A 26 -20.49 -13.08 5.57
CA TYR A 26 -19.31 -13.42 4.78
C TYR A 26 -18.18 -13.91 5.68
N ALA A 27 -17.33 -14.79 5.16
CA ALA A 27 -16.15 -15.26 5.89
C ALA A 27 -15.09 -14.14 6.04
N SER A 28 -14.97 -13.26 5.03
CA SER A 28 -14.10 -12.10 5.05
C SER A 28 -14.59 -11.00 4.09
N PRO A 29 -14.02 -9.79 4.14
CA PRO A 29 -14.35 -8.72 3.21
C PRO A 29 -13.65 -8.86 1.85
N TYR A 30 -12.93 -9.93 1.60
CA TYR A 30 -12.28 -10.15 0.31
C TYR A 30 -13.26 -10.64 -0.75
N PHE A 31 -13.01 -10.26 -2.00
CA PHE A 31 -13.89 -10.59 -3.13
C PHE A 31 -14.11 -12.09 -3.32
N PHE A 32 -13.11 -12.92 -2.99
CA PHE A 32 -13.20 -14.37 -3.17
C PHE A 32 -14.12 -15.05 -2.16
N ASP A 33 -14.49 -14.37 -1.07
CA ASP A 33 -15.51 -14.85 -0.11
C ASP A 33 -16.93 -14.39 -0.46
N ALA A 34 -17.12 -13.74 -1.62
CA ALA A 34 -18.46 -13.39 -2.09
C ALA A 34 -19.23 -14.67 -2.48
N HIS A 35 -20.46 -14.81 -1.97
CA HIS A 35 -21.29 -15.99 -2.22
C HIS A 35 -21.52 -16.32 -3.70
N CYS A 36 -21.57 -15.31 -4.55
CA CYS A 36 -21.71 -15.49 -6.00
C CYS A 36 -20.47 -16.11 -6.68
N LEU A 37 -19.35 -16.22 -5.96
CA LEU A 37 -18.08 -16.75 -6.46
C LEU A 37 -17.71 -18.09 -5.81
N SER A 38 -18.51 -18.62 -4.87
CA SER A 38 -18.19 -19.84 -4.11
C SER A 38 -17.94 -21.06 -5.01
N ASP A 39 -18.67 -21.18 -6.10
CA ASP A 39 -18.55 -22.30 -7.05
C ASP A 39 -17.83 -21.91 -8.36
N PHE A 40 -17.23 -20.72 -8.39
CA PHE A 40 -16.59 -20.22 -9.61
C PHE A 40 -15.17 -20.79 -9.75
N PRO A 41 -14.84 -21.48 -10.85
CA PRO A 41 -13.49 -21.97 -11.08
C PRO A 41 -12.56 -20.81 -11.46
N PHE A 42 -11.68 -20.42 -10.55
CA PHE A 42 -10.66 -19.42 -10.80
C PHE A 42 -9.41 -20.03 -11.43
N THR A 43 -8.88 -19.36 -12.44
CA THR A 43 -7.51 -19.59 -12.91
C THR A 43 -6.62 -18.52 -12.30
N PHE A 44 -5.66 -18.93 -11.47
CA PHE A 44 -4.71 -18.03 -10.86
C PHE A 44 -3.48 -17.87 -11.74
N ILE A 45 -3.06 -16.62 -11.92
CA ILE A 45 -1.81 -16.28 -12.57
C ILE A 45 -1.05 -15.35 -11.62
N GLU A 46 0.09 -15.81 -11.11
CA GLU A 46 0.97 -15.01 -10.28
C GLU A 46 2.01 -14.28 -11.15
N LEU A 47 2.17 -12.98 -10.91
CA LEU A 47 3.19 -12.16 -11.57
C LEU A 47 4.45 -12.16 -10.70
N GLU A 48 5.46 -12.90 -11.09
CA GLU A 48 6.69 -13.08 -10.32
C GLU A 48 7.74 -11.99 -10.57
N LYS A 49 7.76 -11.42 -11.78
CA LYS A 49 8.81 -10.49 -12.17
C LYS A 49 8.50 -9.04 -11.81
N ILE A 50 9.41 -8.44 -11.05
CA ILE A 50 9.33 -7.03 -10.64
C ILE A 50 10.04 -6.16 -11.69
N TYR A 51 9.29 -5.23 -12.31
CA TYR A 51 9.82 -4.29 -13.30
C TYR A 51 10.01 -2.87 -12.76
N ARG A 52 9.37 -2.56 -11.62
CA ARG A 52 9.36 -1.21 -11.02
C ARG A 52 10.71 -0.82 -10.44
N GLN A 53 11.40 -1.78 -9.81
CA GLN A 53 12.68 -1.59 -9.14
C GLN A 53 13.78 -2.30 -9.92
N LYS A 54 14.99 -1.72 -9.90
CA LYS A 54 16.19 -2.26 -10.55
C LYS A 54 17.29 -2.63 -9.56
N ASP A 55 17.13 -2.25 -8.28
CA ASP A 55 18.07 -2.57 -7.21
C ASP A 55 17.67 -3.90 -6.59
N ASP A 56 18.41 -4.94 -6.90
CA ASP A 56 18.13 -6.32 -6.45
C ASP A 56 18.20 -6.44 -4.93
N ALA A 57 19.09 -5.71 -4.26
CA ALA A 57 19.19 -5.72 -2.81
C ALA A 57 17.93 -5.10 -2.18
N PHE A 58 17.42 -4.01 -2.76
CA PHE A 58 16.19 -3.38 -2.31
C PHE A 58 14.96 -4.24 -2.60
N ILE A 59 14.90 -4.91 -3.76
CA ILE A 59 13.85 -5.88 -4.11
C ILE A 59 13.82 -7.02 -3.09
N SER A 60 14.98 -7.60 -2.77
CA SER A 60 15.09 -8.66 -1.76
C SER A 60 14.58 -8.21 -0.40
N LEU A 61 14.93 -7.00 0.01
CA LEU A 61 14.50 -6.40 1.27
C LEU A 61 12.97 -6.23 1.32
N LEU A 62 12.37 -5.68 0.27
CA LEU A 62 10.92 -5.52 0.18
C LEU A 62 10.18 -6.85 0.17
N ASN A 63 10.71 -7.85 -0.52
CA ASN A 63 10.13 -9.19 -0.55
C ASN A 63 10.23 -9.88 0.82
N ALA A 64 11.32 -9.68 1.57
CA ALA A 64 11.44 -10.19 2.92
C ALA A 64 10.35 -9.63 3.86
N VAL A 65 10.05 -8.33 3.75
CA VAL A 65 8.95 -7.70 4.49
C VAL A 65 7.60 -8.24 4.02
N ARG A 66 7.37 -8.29 2.71
CA ARG A 66 6.13 -8.78 2.10
C ARG A 66 5.78 -10.20 2.55
N ASN A 67 6.77 -11.09 2.58
CA ASN A 67 6.61 -12.50 2.90
C ASN A 67 6.71 -12.80 4.40
N ASN A 68 6.78 -11.76 5.24
CA ASN A 68 6.98 -11.88 6.68
C ASN A 68 8.22 -12.72 7.07
N SER A 69 9.28 -12.61 6.27
CA SER A 69 10.58 -13.28 6.47
C SER A 69 11.71 -12.27 6.78
N ALA A 70 11.34 -11.04 7.14
CA ALA A 70 12.30 -10.00 7.48
C ALA A 70 13.06 -10.34 8.75
N THR A 71 14.39 -10.26 8.70
CA THR A 71 15.30 -10.42 9.82
C THR A 71 15.66 -9.06 10.44
N GLU A 72 16.32 -9.05 11.58
CA GLU A 72 16.87 -7.84 12.20
C GLU A 72 17.82 -7.08 11.26
N GLU A 73 18.57 -7.79 10.41
CA GLU A 73 19.44 -7.17 9.43
C GLU A 73 18.64 -6.42 8.36
N HIS A 74 17.53 -6.99 7.90
CA HIS A 74 16.60 -6.33 6.95
C HIS A 74 15.98 -5.09 7.58
N LEU A 75 15.51 -5.17 8.82
CA LEU A 75 14.95 -4.03 9.54
C LEU A 75 16.00 -2.93 9.77
N SER A 76 17.20 -3.30 10.15
CA SER A 76 18.31 -2.34 10.27
C SER A 76 18.63 -1.65 8.94
N ALA A 77 18.60 -2.37 7.82
CA ALA A 77 18.84 -1.80 6.50
C ALA A 77 17.74 -0.81 6.09
N ILE A 78 16.48 -1.08 6.41
CA ILE A 78 15.36 -0.15 6.19
C ILE A 78 15.52 1.08 7.07
N ASN A 79 15.81 0.90 8.35
CA ASN A 79 15.90 1.99 9.32
C ASN A 79 17.07 2.95 9.03
N LYS A 80 18.10 2.53 8.31
CA LYS A 80 19.16 3.43 7.82
C LYS A 80 18.64 4.52 6.86
N ARG A 81 17.47 4.34 6.29
CA ARG A 81 16.81 5.34 5.42
C ARG A 81 15.93 6.31 6.19
N TYR A 82 15.75 6.10 7.49
CA TYR A 82 15.03 7.03 8.34
C TYR A 82 15.88 8.28 8.57
N ASP A 83 15.34 9.42 8.15
CA ASP A 83 15.92 10.73 8.32
C ASP A 83 14.83 11.67 8.85
N PRO A 84 14.83 11.98 10.16
CA PRO A 84 13.81 12.84 10.77
C PRO A 84 13.89 14.28 10.29
N ASP A 85 15.05 14.70 9.79
CA ASP A 85 15.31 16.07 9.32
C ASP A 85 15.21 16.18 7.78
N PHE A 86 14.70 15.14 7.12
CA PHE A 86 14.57 15.12 5.67
C PHE A 86 13.65 16.23 5.16
N VAL A 87 14.21 17.12 4.36
CA VAL A 87 13.47 18.16 3.65
C VAL A 87 13.45 17.84 2.16
N PRO A 88 12.27 17.66 1.56
CA PRO A 88 12.16 17.39 0.13
C PRO A 88 12.77 18.53 -0.68
N ASN A 89 13.55 18.21 -1.70
CA ASN A 89 14.08 19.20 -2.63
C ASN A 89 12.93 19.77 -3.47
N SER A 90 12.69 21.08 -3.37
CA SER A 90 11.62 21.78 -4.10
C SER A 90 11.71 21.66 -5.63
N ASN A 91 12.91 21.38 -6.17
CA ASN A 91 13.14 21.24 -7.60
C ASN A 91 12.97 19.78 -8.10
N LYS A 92 12.65 18.83 -7.20
CA LYS A 92 12.41 17.43 -7.55
C LYS A 92 11.00 17.03 -7.13
N PHE A 93 10.35 16.29 -8.02
CA PHE A 93 9.07 15.68 -7.66
C PHE A 93 9.26 14.73 -6.47
N SER A 94 8.51 14.96 -5.41
CA SER A 94 8.46 14.11 -4.22
C SER A 94 7.01 13.74 -3.90
N LEU A 95 6.80 12.51 -3.48
CA LEU A 95 5.50 12.01 -3.07
C LEU A 95 5.54 11.75 -1.55
N HIS A 96 4.57 12.33 -0.83
CA HIS A 96 4.38 12.09 0.59
C HIS A 96 3.32 10.99 0.78
N LEU A 97 3.71 9.91 1.46
CA LEU A 97 2.79 8.84 1.85
C LEU A 97 2.42 9.04 3.31
N THR A 98 1.11 9.06 3.60
CA THR A 98 0.58 9.24 4.95
C THR A 98 -0.38 8.11 5.31
N THR A 99 -0.68 7.96 6.58
CA THR A 99 -1.57 6.90 7.08
C THR A 99 -3.04 7.29 7.08
N THR A 100 -3.35 8.61 6.98
CA THR A 100 -4.73 9.12 7.00
C THR A 100 -4.97 10.14 5.90
N ASN A 101 -6.23 10.21 5.43
CA ASN A 101 -6.64 11.22 4.45
C ASN A 101 -6.48 12.65 5.01
N ALA A 102 -6.76 12.85 6.29
CA ALA A 102 -6.62 14.17 6.92
C ALA A 102 -5.18 14.71 6.82
N MET A 103 -4.18 13.88 7.09
CA MET A 103 -2.76 14.25 6.93
C MET A 103 -2.40 14.54 5.47
N ALA A 104 -2.94 13.74 4.52
CA ALA A 104 -2.72 13.98 3.11
C ALA A 104 -3.33 15.32 2.66
N ASP A 105 -4.53 15.63 3.12
CA ASP A 105 -5.22 16.88 2.81
C ASP A 105 -4.48 18.08 3.38
N GLU A 106 -3.97 18.01 4.61
CA GLU A 106 -3.17 19.06 5.23
C GLU A 106 -1.91 19.36 4.41
N ILE A 107 -1.14 18.33 4.05
CA ILE A 107 0.07 18.49 3.22
C ILE A 107 -0.28 19.08 1.85
N ASN A 108 -1.35 18.58 1.21
CA ASN A 108 -1.78 19.07 -0.10
C ASN A 108 -2.21 20.54 -0.03
N GLN A 109 -2.95 20.96 1.00
CA GLN A 109 -3.38 22.35 1.19
C GLN A 109 -2.19 23.27 1.42
N GLU A 110 -1.21 22.84 2.22
CA GLU A 110 0.01 23.61 2.42
C GLU A 110 0.77 23.84 1.11
N HIS A 111 0.95 22.78 0.30
CA HIS A 111 1.63 22.91 -0.99
C HIS A 111 0.84 23.76 -1.99
N LEU A 112 -0.49 23.59 -2.03
CA LEU A 112 -1.37 24.34 -2.91
C LEU A 112 -1.36 25.84 -2.59
N SER A 113 -1.35 26.20 -1.30
CA SER A 113 -1.30 27.61 -0.87
C SER A 113 -0.04 28.32 -1.34
N LYS A 114 1.09 27.61 -1.45
CA LYS A 114 2.35 28.16 -1.96
C LYS A 114 2.33 28.42 -3.47
N LEU A 115 1.49 27.72 -4.24
CA LEU A 115 1.36 27.92 -5.68
C LEU A 115 0.50 29.15 -6.05
N VAL A 116 -0.44 29.52 -5.19
CA VAL A 116 -1.36 30.65 -5.45
C VAL A 116 -0.70 32.01 -5.23
N VAL A 117 0.37 32.08 -4.44
CA VAL A 117 1.08 33.32 -4.09
C VAL A 117 2.06 33.79 -5.20
N GLY A 118 2.26 33.00 -6.24
CA GLY A 118 3.20 33.27 -7.35
C GLY A 118 2.61 33.95 -8.58
N ARG A 119 1.45 34.67 -8.47
CA ARG A 119 0.89 35.48 -9.55
C ARG A 119 1.00 36.96 -9.27
#